data_99fed4588717edc27518eda91d2124d0
#
_entry.id   99fed4588717edc27518eda91d2124d0
#
_cell.length_a   1.000
_cell.length_b   1.000
_cell.length_c   1.000
_cell.angle_alpha   90.00
_cell.angle_beta   90.00
_cell.angle_gamma   90.00
#
_symmetry.space_group_name_H-M   'P 1'
#
loop_
_entity.id
_entity.type
_entity.pdbx_description
1 polymer ?
#
loop_
_entity_poly.entity_id
_entity_poly.type
_entity_poly.pdbx_seq_one_letter_code
_entity_poly.pdbx_strand_id
1 'polypeptide(L)'
;MKKRLTTRDKASARISGEVIPITRDEFNAGISNLVLQTELAVETALSRLDIKPADITDVILVGGSTRIPAVQESIKKIFNKESKLFGNPDESVALGAAIYAAYKSDAKNLNPLQKQAISKLSMSEAAPHFFGTITMAEGNTGQLVKTNSVIISKDEKIPCSITEPY
;
A
#
# COMPACT_ATOMS: atom_id res chain seq x y z
N MET A 1 -10.81 4.10 22.48
CA MET A 1 -11.92 4.88 21.90
C MET A 1 -12.22 4.46 20.47
N LYS A 2 -11.31 4.56 19.49
CA LYS A 2 -11.47 4.14 18.09
C LYS A 2 -12.12 2.75 17.93
N LYS A 3 -11.61 1.70 18.58
CA LYS A 3 -12.18 0.33 18.53
C LYS A 3 -13.64 0.24 19.01
N ARG A 4 -14.06 1.08 19.96
CA ARG A 4 -15.44 1.08 20.46
C ARG A 4 -16.40 1.73 19.47
N LEU A 5 -15.97 2.79 18.77
CA LEU A 5 -16.77 3.49 17.76
C LEU A 5 -16.93 2.69 16.44
N THR A 6 -16.16 1.61 16.27
CA THR A 6 -16.38 0.68 15.14
C THR A 6 -17.74 -0.05 15.25
N THR A 7 -18.15 -0.39 16.49
CA THR A 7 -19.34 -1.20 16.76
C THR A 7 -20.44 -0.45 17.49
N ARG A 8 -20.16 0.72 18.05
CA ARG A 8 -21.09 1.52 18.85
C ARG A 8 -21.13 2.96 18.34
N ASP A 9 -22.25 3.61 18.48
CA ASP A 9 -22.44 5.01 18.05
C ASP A 9 -21.88 6.02 19.04
N LYS A 10 -21.60 5.60 20.28
CA LYS A 10 -21.02 6.43 21.34
C LYS A 10 -19.91 5.68 22.08
N ALA A 11 -18.88 6.42 22.43
CA ALA A 11 -17.81 5.95 23.29
C ALA A 11 -17.37 7.09 24.23
N SER A 12 -16.61 6.78 25.25
CA SER A 12 -16.02 7.80 26.11
C SER A 12 -14.55 7.48 26.38
N ALA A 13 -13.75 8.50 26.58
CA ALA A 13 -12.39 8.42 27.06
C ALA A 13 -12.26 9.21 28.37
N ARG A 14 -11.38 8.79 29.26
CA ARG A 14 -11.01 9.56 30.44
C ARG A 14 -9.68 10.25 30.16
N ILE A 15 -9.70 11.58 30.22
CA ILE A 15 -8.51 12.43 29.98
C ILE A 15 -8.41 13.35 31.19
N SER A 16 -7.27 13.33 31.88
CA SER A 16 -7.02 14.15 33.11
C SER A 16 -8.11 14.03 34.18
N GLY A 17 -8.70 12.85 34.32
CA GLY A 17 -9.76 12.59 35.30
C GLY A 17 -11.19 12.85 34.78
N GLU A 18 -11.37 13.60 33.75
CA GLU A 18 -12.67 13.89 33.13
C GLU A 18 -13.08 12.83 32.10
N VAL A 19 -14.36 12.52 32.04
CA VAL A 19 -14.95 11.59 31.05
C VAL A 19 -15.48 12.40 29.90
N ILE A 20 -14.80 12.28 28.75
CA ILE A 20 -15.17 12.96 27.52
C ILE A 20 -15.95 11.97 26.65
N PRO A 21 -17.27 12.17 26.44
CA PRO A 21 -18.03 11.39 25.48
C PRO A 21 -17.69 11.83 24.06
N ILE A 22 -17.77 10.90 23.12
CA ILE A 22 -17.67 11.18 21.69
C ILE A 22 -18.64 10.28 20.94
N THR A 23 -19.32 10.84 19.96
CA THR A 23 -20.18 10.11 19.03
C THR A 23 -19.38 9.61 17.82
N ARG A 24 -19.93 8.65 17.07
CA ARG A 24 -19.36 8.21 15.80
C ARG A 24 -19.33 9.35 14.78
N ASP A 25 -20.35 10.20 14.76
CA ASP A 25 -20.45 11.32 13.82
C ASP A 25 -19.36 12.38 14.10
N GLU A 26 -19.14 12.73 15.35
CA GLU A 26 -18.03 13.62 15.74
C GLU A 26 -16.66 13.01 15.38
N PHE A 27 -16.50 11.71 15.60
CA PHE A 27 -15.28 10.99 15.22
C PHE A 27 -15.10 11.00 13.70
N ASN A 28 -16.15 10.68 12.91
CA ASN A 28 -16.11 10.67 11.46
C ASN A 28 -15.81 12.07 10.90
N ALA A 29 -16.41 13.11 11.47
CA ALA A 29 -16.10 14.50 11.11
C ALA A 29 -14.63 14.83 11.36
N GLY A 30 -14.07 14.38 12.50
CA GLY A 30 -12.67 14.61 12.84
C GLY A 30 -11.67 13.87 11.94
N ILE A 31 -12.06 12.75 11.32
CA ILE A 31 -11.18 11.97 10.42
C ILE A 31 -11.48 12.19 8.94
N SER A 32 -12.48 13.02 8.59
CA SER A 32 -12.96 13.20 7.21
C SER A 32 -11.83 13.56 6.23
N ASN A 33 -10.94 14.47 6.60
CA ASN A 33 -9.79 14.86 5.79
C ASN A 33 -8.81 13.69 5.55
N LEU A 34 -8.63 12.83 6.54
CA LEU A 34 -7.77 11.64 6.39
C LEU A 34 -8.39 10.61 5.45
N VAL A 35 -9.70 10.44 5.51
CA VAL A 35 -10.43 9.58 4.59
C VAL A 35 -10.32 10.12 3.16
N LEU A 36 -10.55 11.43 2.98
CA LEU A 36 -10.38 12.08 1.67
C LEU A 36 -8.97 11.93 1.10
N GLN A 37 -7.92 12.09 1.91
CA GLN A 37 -6.54 11.85 1.48
C GLN A 37 -6.32 10.41 1.00
N THR A 38 -6.97 9.45 1.65
CA THR A 38 -6.94 8.04 1.23
C THR A 38 -7.64 7.84 -0.11
N GLU A 39 -8.81 8.47 -0.31
CA GLU A 39 -9.53 8.46 -1.59
C GLU A 39 -8.68 9.00 -2.72
N LEU A 40 -8.08 10.17 -2.54
CA LEU A 40 -7.17 10.78 -3.52
C LEU A 40 -5.94 9.91 -3.83
N ALA A 41 -5.39 9.22 -2.82
CA ALA A 41 -4.27 8.29 -3.03
C ALA A 41 -4.68 7.09 -3.89
N VAL A 42 -5.88 6.55 -3.68
CA VAL A 42 -6.44 5.46 -4.49
C VAL A 42 -6.67 5.93 -5.93
N GLU A 43 -7.32 7.07 -6.14
CA GLU A 43 -7.56 7.64 -7.46
C GLU A 43 -6.24 7.92 -8.21
N THR A 44 -5.26 8.47 -7.52
CA THR A 44 -3.92 8.71 -8.08
C THR A 44 -3.25 7.41 -8.53
N ALA A 45 -3.33 6.35 -7.71
CA ALA A 45 -2.74 5.06 -8.04
C ALA A 45 -3.42 4.42 -9.27
N LEU A 46 -4.74 4.47 -9.35
CA LEU A 46 -5.50 3.95 -10.49
C LEU A 46 -5.19 4.74 -11.77
N SER A 47 -5.18 6.07 -11.70
CA SER A 47 -4.89 6.95 -12.84
C SER A 47 -3.47 6.74 -13.38
N ARG A 48 -2.49 6.53 -12.51
CA ARG A 48 -1.10 6.28 -12.94
C ARG A 48 -0.93 4.99 -13.73
N LEU A 49 -1.78 4.00 -13.48
CA LEU A 49 -1.76 2.70 -14.15
C LEU A 49 -2.79 2.60 -15.29
N ASP A 50 -3.55 3.67 -15.53
CA ASP A 50 -4.69 3.69 -16.47
C ASP A 50 -5.70 2.56 -16.19
N ILE A 51 -5.94 2.28 -14.92
CA ILE A 51 -6.86 1.24 -14.44
C ILE A 51 -8.14 1.92 -13.95
N LYS A 52 -9.29 1.43 -14.40
CA LYS A 52 -10.60 1.89 -13.90
C LYS A 52 -10.97 1.13 -12.62
N PRO A 53 -11.70 1.74 -11.68
CA PRO A 53 -12.20 1.04 -10.49
C PRO A 53 -12.98 -0.23 -10.81
N ALA A 54 -13.68 -0.26 -11.95
CA ALA A 54 -14.45 -1.42 -12.41
C ALA A 54 -13.58 -2.63 -12.77
N ASP A 55 -12.33 -2.40 -13.22
CA ASP A 55 -11.39 -3.44 -13.63
C ASP A 55 -10.77 -4.17 -12.42
N ILE A 56 -10.87 -3.58 -11.23
CA ILE A 56 -10.40 -4.20 -9.99
C ILE A 56 -11.34 -5.35 -9.60
N THR A 57 -10.82 -6.56 -9.56
CA THR A 57 -11.58 -7.76 -9.24
C THR A 57 -11.97 -7.79 -7.76
N ASP A 58 -11.01 -7.56 -6.89
CA ASP A 58 -11.16 -7.66 -5.43
C ASP A 58 -10.48 -6.50 -4.72
N VAL A 59 -11.14 -6.00 -3.67
CA VAL A 59 -10.58 -5.00 -2.76
C VAL A 59 -10.38 -5.65 -1.40
N ILE A 60 -9.14 -5.76 -0.96
CA ILE A 60 -8.78 -6.38 0.31
C ILE A 60 -8.33 -5.28 1.26
N LEU A 61 -8.98 -5.20 2.43
CA LEU A 61 -8.66 -4.24 3.46
C LEU A 61 -7.74 -4.85 4.52
N VAL A 62 -6.62 -4.20 4.78
CA VAL A 62 -5.60 -4.63 5.73
C VAL A 62 -5.31 -3.53 6.75
N GLY A 63 -5.08 -3.92 7.99
CA GLY A 63 -4.77 -3.01 9.10
C GLY A 63 -6.00 -2.57 9.90
N GLY A 64 -5.77 -2.25 11.17
CA GLY A 64 -6.85 -1.99 12.14
C GLY A 64 -7.71 -0.75 11.84
N SER A 65 -7.24 0.19 11.00
CA SER A 65 -8.03 1.37 10.59
C SER A 65 -9.13 1.01 9.58
N THR A 66 -8.99 -0.09 8.86
CA THR A 66 -10.00 -0.57 7.91
C THR A 66 -11.27 -1.08 8.57
N ARG A 67 -11.27 -1.23 9.88
CA ARG A 67 -12.47 -1.54 10.68
C ARG A 67 -13.38 -0.34 10.90
N ILE A 68 -12.96 0.88 10.56
CA ILE A 68 -13.76 2.10 10.70
C ILE A 68 -14.83 2.09 9.60
N PRO A 69 -16.13 2.21 9.94
CA PRO A 69 -17.21 2.19 8.95
C PRO A 69 -17.02 3.21 7.84
N ALA A 70 -16.66 4.45 8.16
CA ALA A 70 -16.43 5.51 7.18
C ALA A 70 -15.34 5.14 6.15
N VAL A 71 -14.31 4.38 6.52
CA VAL A 71 -13.29 3.89 5.61
C VAL A 71 -13.85 2.82 4.68
N GLN A 72 -14.66 1.90 5.20
CA GLN A 72 -15.30 0.85 4.40
C GLN A 72 -16.30 1.43 3.41
N GLU A 73 -17.10 2.41 3.85
CA GLU A 73 -18.06 3.12 3.01
C GLU A 73 -17.37 3.90 1.89
N SER A 74 -16.28 4.58 2.18
CA SER A 74 -15.45 5.28 1.20
C SER A 74 -14.95 4.33 0.11
N ILE A 75 -14.37 3.22 0.48
CA ILE A 75 -13.87 2.20 -0.46
C ILE A 75 -15.01 1.60 -1.29
N LYS A 76 -16.13 1.28 -0.65
CA LYS A 76 -17.33 0.80 -1.35
C LYS A 76 -17.83 1.82 -2.39
N LYS A 77 -17.80 3.10 -2.06
CA LYS A 77 -18.19 4.20 -2.97
C LYS A 77 -17.25 4.28 -4.18
N ILE A 78 -15.94 4.18 -4.00
CA ILE A 78 -14.95 4.26 -5.09
C ILE A 78 -15.08 3.07 -6.05
N PHE A 79 -15.13 1.86 -5.51
CA PHE A 79 -15.05 0.65 -6.32
C PHE A 79 -16.43 0.08 -6.67
N ASN A 80 -17.50 0.60 -6.10
CA ASN A 80 -18.87 0.05 -6.19
C ASN A 80 -18.91 -1.47 -5.88
N LYS A 81 -18.08 -1.91 -4.95
CA LYS A 81 -17.92 -3.31 -4.53
C LYS A 81 -17.72 -3.37 -3.01
N GLU A 82 -18.20 -4.45 -2.41
CA GLU A 82 -17.89 -4.74 -1.01
C GLU A 82 -16.41 -5.14 -0.89
N SER A 83 -15.75 -4.59 0.12
CA SER A 83 -14.38 -4.99 0.43
C SER A 83 -14.36 -6.38 1.08
N LYS A 84 -13.37 -7.18 0.75
CA LYS A 84 -13.15 -8.48 1.37
C LYS A 84 -12.20 -8.34 2.57
N LEU A 85 -12.57 -8.95 3.68
CA LEU A 85 -11.68 -9.17 4.81
C LEU A 85 -11.02 -10.52 4.64
N PHE A 86 -9.72 -10.55 4.46
CA PHE A 86 -8.96 -11.80 4.35
C PHE A 86 -8.26 -12.06 5.70
N GLY A 87 -8.72 -13.08 6.42
CA GLY A 87 -8.19 -13.41 7.73
C GLY A 87 -8.37 -12.30 8.78
N ASN A 88 -7.38 -12.14 9.65
CA ASN A 88 -7.33 -11.04 10.61
C ASN A 88 -6.59 -9.84 10.01
N PRO A 89 -7.25 -8.70 9.75
CA PRO A 89 -6.62 -7.52 9.17
C PRO A 89 -5.44 -6.97 9.99
N ASP A 90 -5.42 -7.21 11.29
CA ASP A 90 -4.34 -6.74 12.19
C ASP A 90 -3.07 -7.60 12.05
N GLU A 91 -3.17 -8.84 11.58
CA GLU A 91 -2.08 -9.82 11.46
C GLU A 91 -1.60 -10.01 10.01
N SER A 92 -2.38 -9.62 9.03
CA SER A 92 -2.13 -9.89 7.61
C SER A 92 -0.76 -9.44 7.14
N VAL A 93 -0.27 -8.27 7.61
CA VAL A 93 1.05 -7.75 7.26
C VAL A 93 2.16 -8.64 7.84
N ALA A 94 2.03 -9.05 9.11
CA ALA A 94 3.03 -9.92 9.75
C ALA A 94 3.08 -11.30 9.09
N LEU A 95 1.91 -11.87 8.76
CA LEU A 95 1.82 -13.15 8.03
C LEU A 95 2.42 -13.04 6.63
N GLY A 96 2.13 -11.95 5.90
CA GLY A 96 2.71 -11.68 4.60
C GLY A 96 4.23 -11.53 4.66
N ALA A 97 4.75 -10.82 5.65
CA ALA A 97 6.18 -10.69 5.88
C ALA A 97 6.86 -12.03 6.20
N ALA A 98 6.21 -12.90 6.97
CA ALA A 98 6.72 -14.24 7.25
C ALA A 98 6.77 -15.12 5.99
N ILE A 99 5.74 -15.06 5.14
CA ILE A 99 5.71 -15.77 3.85
C ILE A 99 6.81 -15.22 2.92
N TYR A 100 6.98 -13.90 2.85
CA TYR A 100 8.01 -13.26 2.07
C TYR A 100 9.42 -13.66 2.54
N ALA A 101 9.66 -13.68 3.84
CA ALA A 101 10.91 -14.14 4.42
C ALA A 101 11.22 -15.60 4.04
N ALA A 102 10.23 -16.48 4.10
CA ALA A 102 10.39 -17.86 3.65
C ALA A 102 10.70 -17.94 2.15
N TYR A 103 10.02 -17.14 1.32
CA TYR A 103 10.24 -17.09 -0.12
C TYR A 103 11.68 -16.63 -0.49
N LYS A 104 12.24 -15.69 0.27
CA LYS A 104 13.62 -15.18 0.07
C LYS A 104 14.70 -16.03 0.75
N SER A 105 14.32 -16.97 1.61
CA SER A 105 15.26 -17.83 2.32
C SER A 105 15.84 -18.93 1.43
N ASP A 106 17.06 -19.41 1.75
CA ASP A 106 17.60 -20.60 1.11
C ASP A 106 16.69 -21.80 1.42
N ALA A 107 16.35 -22.54 0.37
CA ALA A 107 15.51 -23.72 0.46
C ALA A 107 16.03 -24.79 1.45
N LYS A 108 17.33 -24.78 1.74
CA LYS A 108 17.96 -25.69 2.74
C LYS A 108 17.48 -25.38 4.17
N ASN A 109 17.14 -24.14 4.45
CA ASN A 109 16.72 -23.67 5.78
C ASN A 109 15.23 -23.83 6.03
N LEU A 110 14.47 -24.27 5.03
CA LEU A 110 13.02 -24.40 5.11
C LEU A 110 12.61 -25.85 5.37
N ASN A 111 11.62 -26.03 6.25
CA ASN A 111 10.99 -27.32 6.45
C ASN A 111 10.07 -27.70 5.26
N PRO A 112 9.64 -28.97 5.14
CA PRO A 112 8.82 -29.43 4.01
C PRO A 112 7.51 -28.65 3.84
N LEU A 113 6.84 -28.26 4.92
CA LEU A 113 5.59 -27.50 4.88
C LEU A 113 5.82 -26.08 4.35
N GLN A 114 6.88 -25.44 4.78
CA GLN A 114 7.26 -24.11 4.28
C GLN A 114 7.59 -24.16 2.78
N LYS A 115 8.36 -25.16 2.33
CA LYS A 115 8.65 -25.37 0.91
C LYS A 115 7.38 -25.56 0.09
N GLN A 116 6.45 -26.35 0.57
CA GLN A 116 5.17 -26.57 -0.08
C GLN A 116 4.35 -25.26 -0.14
N ALA A 117 4.32 -24.50 0.95
CA ALA A 117 3.56 -23.23 1.01
C ALA A 117 4.06 -22.18 -0.01
N ILE A 118 5.39 -22.09 -0.23
CA ILE A 118 5.97 -21.12 -1.15
C ILE A 118 6.12 -21.62 -2.60
N SER A 119 6.01 -22.94 -2.84
CA SER A 119 6.28 -23.55 -4.16
C SER A 119 5.41 -23.01 -5.30
N LYS A 120 4.22 -22.52 -4.99
CA LYS A 120 3.25 -21.96 -5.95
C LYS A 120 3.27 -20.43 -5.99
N LEU A 121 4.12 -19.80 -5.18
CA LEU A 121 4.18 -18.34 -5.12
C LEU A 121 5.15 -17.81 -6.18
N SER A 122 4.70 -16.83 -6.93
CA SER A 122 5.54 -15.99 -7.77
C SER A 122 5.42 -14.56 -7.28
N MET A 123 6.53 -14.00 -6.83
CA MET A 123 6.56 -12.62 -6.35
C MET A 123 7.43 -11.78 -7.32
N SER A 124 6.88 -10.68 -7.77
CA SER A 124 7.60 -9.66 -8.52
C SER A 124 7.50 -8.35 -7.77
N GLU A 125 8.57 -7.61 -7.80
CA GLU A 125 8.67 -6.27 -7.20
C GLU A 125 8.82 -5.24 -8.32
N ALA A 126 8.54 -3.99 -8.02
CA ALA A 126 8.77 -2.88 -8.92
C ALA A 126 9.79 -1.91 -8.29
N ALA A 127 10.63 -1.29 -9.10
CA ALA A 127 11.59 -0.30 -8.65
C ALA A 127 10.85 0.90 -8.02
N PRO A 128 11.08 1.22 -6.73
CA PRO A 128 10.35 2.29 -6.06
C PRO A 128 10.74 3.69 -6.55
N HIS A 129 11.92 3.80 -7.17
CA HIS A 129 12.50 5.04 -7.64
C HIS A 129 13.15 4.84 -9.01
N PHE A 130 13.49 5.96 -9.64
CA PHE A 130 14.39 5.94 -10.78
C PHE A 130 15.82 5.70 -10.29
N PHE A 131 16.55 4.81 -10.97
CA PHE A 131 17.98 4.57 -10.73
C PHE A 131 18.74 4.97 -12.00
N GLY A 132 19.83 5.72 -11.83
CA GLY A 132 20.61 6.21 -12.94
C GLY A 132 21.97 6.71 -12.50
N THR A 133 22.70 7.29 -13.43
CA THR A 133 24.01 7.89 -13.20
C THR A 133 24.07 9.29 -13.79
N ILE A 134 25.06 10.06 -13.35
CA ILE A 134 25.35 11.37 -13.94
C ILE A 134 26.28 11.14 -15.13
N THR A 135 25.83 11.57 -16.30
CA THR A 135 26.61 11.54 -17.55
C THR A 135 26.89 12.97 -18.05
N MET A 136 27.78 13.09 -19.00
CA MET A 136 28.01 14.32 -19.74
C MET A 136 27.27 14.22 -21.07
N ALA A 137 26.36 15.13 -21.31
CA ALA A 137 25.61 15.21 -22.60
C ALA A 137 25.85 16.58 -23.23
N GLU A 138 25.76 16.66 -24.55
CA GLU A 138 25.87 17.91 -25.28
C GLU A 138 24.59 18.74 -25.03
N GLY A 139 24.75 19.91 -24.47
CA GLY A 139 23.67 20.87 -24.24
C GLY A 139 23.33 21.66 -25.51
N ASN A 140 22.25 22.43 -25.49
CA ASN A 140 21.75 23.23 -26.62
C ASN A 140 22.77 24.22 -27.21
N THR A 141 23.84 24.50 -26.52
CA THR A 141 24.93 25.41 -26.93
C THR A 141 26.19 24.69 -27.40
N GLY A 142 26.15 23.37 -27.57
CA GLY A 142 27.34 22.57 -27.91
C GLY A 142 28.30 22.33 -26.76
N GLN A 143 27.98 22.79 -25.56
CA GLN A 143 28.80 22.54 -24.36
C GLN A 143 28.37 21.27 -23.67
N LEU A 144 29.34 20.53 -23.10
CA LEU A 144 29.07 19.36 -22.28
C LEU A 144 28.46 19.78 -20.94
N VAL A 145 27.28 19.30 -20.64
CA VAL A 145 26.56 19.53 -19.40
C VAL A 145 26.33 18.21 -18.66
N LYS A 146 26.33 18.29 -17.33
CA LYS A 146 25.99 17.13 -16.49
C LYS A 146 24.49 16.86 -16.65
N THR A 147 24.17 15.65 -17.05
CA THR A 147 22.80 15.19 -17.24
C THR A 147 22.56 13.93 -16.43
N ASN A 148 21.37 13.81 -15.85
CA ASN A 148 20.99 12.59 -15.17
C ASN A 148 20.47 11.58 -16.21
N SER A 149 21.22 10.47 -16.38
CA SER A 149 20.81 9.37 -17.25
C SER A 149 20.09 8.31 -16.43
N VAL A 150 18.81 8.10 -16.69
CA VAL A 150 18.00 7.08 -16.02
C VAL A 150 18.26 5.73 -16.70
N ILE A 151 18.71 4.74 -15.93
CA ILE A 151 18.97 3.37 -16.40
C ILE A 151 17.80 2.46 -16.07
N ILE A 152 17.26 2.55 -14.85
CA ILE A 152 16.08 1.78 -14.42
C ILE A 152 14.97 2.77 -14.11
N SER A 153 13.88 2.64 -14.81
CA SER A 153 12.71 3.50 -14.58
C SER A 153 11.99 3.11 -13.29
N LYS A 154 11.34 4.10 -12.69
CA LYS A 154 10.40 3.83 -11.62
C LYS A 154 9.30 2.90 -12.13
N ASP A 155 8.87 2.00 -11.25
CA ASP A 155 7.87 0.97 -11.52
C ASP A 155 8.33 -0.14 -12.49
N GLU A 156 9.62 -0.14 -12.92
CA GLU A 156 10.23 -1.25 -13.67
C GLU A 156 10.25 -2.53 -12.83
N LYS A 157 9.94 -3.66 -13.46
CA LYS A 157 9.91 -4.95 -12.78
C LYS A 157 11.32 -5.38 -12.37
N ILE A 158 11.51 -5.71 -11.10
CA ILE A 158 12.78 -6.20 -10.56
C ILE A 158 12.67 -7.64 -10.05
N PRO A 159 13.76 -8.45 -10.09
CA PRO A 159 15.11 -8.04 -10.48
C PRO A 159 15.25 -7.82 -12.00
N CYS A 160 16.00 -6.80 -12.39
CA CYS A 160 16.37 -6.52 -13.77
C CYS A 160 17.87 -6.24 -13.88
N SER A 161 18.41 -6.42 -15.08
CA SER A 161 19.79 -6.05 -15.42
C SER A 161 19.76 -5.29 -16.72
N ILE A 162 20.20 -4.04 -16.70
CA ILE A 162 20.20 -3.14 -17.85
C ILE A 162 21.65 -2.63 -18.02
N THR A 163 22.14 -2.68 -19.25
CA THR A 163 23.47 -2.15 -19.60
C THR A 163 23.28 -1.07 -20.65
N GLU A 164 23.75 0.13 -20.34
CA GLU A 164 23.73 1.27 -21.27
C GLU A 164 25.18 1.60 -21.67
N PRO A 165 25.45 1.79 -22.97
CA PRO A 165 26.76 2.28 -23.43
C PRO A 165 26.88 3.78 -23.15
N TYR A 166 28.01 4.21 -22.62
CA TYR A 166 28.34 5.62 -22.37
C TYR A 166 29.61 6.01 -23.13
#